data_91637ad4026ca2db0fc949c79676c221
#
_entry.id   91637ad4026ca2db0fc949c79676c221
#
_cell.length_a   1.000
_cell.length_b   1.000
_cell.length_c   1.000
_cell.angle_alpha   90.00
_cell.angle_beta   90.00
_cell.angle_gamma   90.00
#
_symmetry.space_group_name_H-M   'P 1'
#
loop_
_entity.id
_entity.type
_entity.pdbx_description
1 polymer ?
#
loop_
_entity_poly.entity_id
_entity_poly.type
_entity_poly.pdbx_seq_one_letter_code
_entity_poly.pdbx_strand_id
1 'polypeptide(L)'
;THCISSAASDVYKRQDIILAKDTGAQLHLCHCSTKDSVLMVKVAKEEGVRVSAEVCPHHFTLSTDDMKEADTNYKMNPPLRTKEDVKALREGLRDGIMEVISTDHAPHTFEDKNRSMQEAPFGIVGLETAACLTHNELVLGGYLTPMQMAACMSYHPAQIVGIDKGDIQPGKAADVVIFDPEETYRIDKNTFASKGRNTPFDGKEVTGRVKCTICDLSLIHISEPTRPLYI
;
A
#
# COMPACT_ATOMS: atom_id res chain seq x y z
N THR A 1 18.07 21.63 -2.28
CA THR A 1 17.11 21.31 -1.22
C THR A 1 15.73 21.06 -1.82
N HIS A 2 15.50 19.85 -2.37
CA HIS A 2 14.17 19.44 -2.79
C HIS A 2 13.58 18.56 -1.69
N CYS A 3 13.43 19.12 -0.50
CA CYS A 3 12.46 18.62 0.43
C CYS A 3 11.12 19.03 -0.16
N ILE A 4 10.45 18.12 -0.87
CA ILE A 4 9.03 18.31 -1.16
C ILE A 4 8.39 18.30 0.22
N SER A 5 8.06 19.48 0.69
CA SER A 5 7.47 19.68 2.00
C SER A 5 6.18 18.87 2.06
N SER A 6 5.89 18.29 3.22
CA SER A 6 4.60 17.65 3.49
C SER A 6 3.43 18.54 3.09
N ALA A 7 3.56 19.84 3.36
CA ALA A 7 2.61 20.87 2.97
C ALA A 7 2.34 20.92 1.46
N ALA A 8 3.36 20.73 0.60
CA ALA A 8 3.16 20.78 -0.84
C ALA A 8 2.22 19.65 -1.33
N SER A 9 2.41 18.42 -0.86
CA SER A 9 1.53 17.29 -1.25
C SER A 9 0.08 17.55 -0.85
N ASP A 10 -0.16 18.08 0.35
CA ASP A 10 -1.51 18.34 0.85
C ASP A 10 -2.14 19.55 0.17
N VAL A 11 -1.34 20.57 -0.23
CA VAL A 11 -1.84 21.72 -1.03
C VAL A 11 -2.38 21.24 -2.37
N TYR A 12 -1.67 20.39 -3.10
CA TYR A 12 -2.16 19.85 -4.39
C TYR A 12 -3.44 19.03 -4.21
N LYS A 13 -3.49 18.13 -3.22
CA LYS A 13 -4.69 17.36 -2.93
C LYS A 13 -5.90 18.24 -2.62
N ARG A 14 -5.70 19.32 -1.87
CA ARG A 14 -6.76 20.29 -1.59
C ARG A 14 -7.25 21.00 -2.85
N GLN A 15 -6.34 21.38 -3.75
CA GLN A 15 -6.71 21.97 -5.04
C GLN A 15 -7.53 21.00 -5.90
N ASP A 16 -7.11 19.75 -5.98
CA ASP A 16 -7.81 18.71 -6.74
C ASP A 16 -9.21 18.43 -6.19
N ILE A 17 -9.38 18.44 -4.86
CA ILE A 17 -10.71 18.31 -4.22
C ILE A 17 -11.62 19.48 -4.60
N ILE A 18 -11.11 20.71 -4.59
CA ILE A 18 -11.89 21.90 -4.99
C ILE A 18 -12.31 21.79 -6.46
N LEU A 19 -11.39 21.43 -7.34
CA LEU A 19 -11.69 21.22 -8.76
C LEU A 19 -12.72 20.10 -8.98
N ALA A 20 -12.59 18.99 -8.26
CA ALA A 20 -13.56 17.89 -8.33
C ALA A 20 -14.95 18.33 -7.86
N LYS A 21 -15.03 19.15 -6.81
CA LYS A 21 -16.28 19.73 -6.31
C LYS A 21 -16.93 20.63 -7.34
N ASP A 22 -16.17 21.53 -7.97
CA ASP A 22 -16.67 22.52 -8.92
C ASP A 22 -17.11 21.88 -10.25
N THR A 23 -16.42 20.83 -10.68
CA THR A 23 -16.66 20.16 -11.97
C THR A 23 -17.57 18.95 -11.86
N GLY A 24 -17.78 18.40 -10.66
CA GLY A 24 -18.47 17.12 -10.44
C GLY A 24 -17.65 15.91 -10.91
N ALA A 25 -16.36 16.05 -11.18
CA ALA A 25 -15.48 14.96 -11.58
C ALA A 25 -15.29 13.94 -10.44
N GLN A 26 -15.03 12.68 -10.80
CA GLN A 26 -14.57 11.68 -9.84
C GLN A 26 -13.06 11.87 -9.62
N LEU A 27 -12.65 11.92 -8.37
CA LEU A 27 -11.26 12.09 -7.96
C LEU A 27 -10.78 10.89 -7.17
N HIS A 28 -9.55 10.43 -7.44
CA HIS A 28 -8.84 9.50 -6.58
C HIS A 28 -7.52 10.11 -6.14
N LEU A 29 -7.31 10.20 -4.82
CA LEU A 29 -6.09 10.75 -4.24
C LEU A 29 -5.09 9.63 -3.92
N CYS A 30 -3.99 9.61 -4.68
CA CYS A 30 -2.94 8.62 -4.50
C CYS A 30 -2.07 8.88 -3.26
N HIS A 31 -1.52 7.80 -2.68
CA HIS A 31 -0.48 7.75 -1.64
C HIS A 31 -0.63 8.82 -0.54
N CYS A 32 -1.79 8.90 0.10
CA CYS A 32 -2.00 9.81 1.24
C CYS A 32 -1.11 9.40 2.42
N SER A 33 -0.41 10.37 3.03
CA SER A 33 0.58 10.10 4.06
C SER A 33 0.42 10.90 5.35
N THR A 34 -0.60 11.77 5.45
CA THR A 34 -0.77 12.70 6.56
C THR A 34 -2.15 12.59 7.21
N LYS A 35 -2.24 12.96 8.47
CA LYS A 35 -3.49 13.19 9.18
C LYS A 35 -4.38 14.22 8.47
N ASP A 36 -3.77 15.27 7.92
CA ASP A 36 -4.48 16.32 7.22
C ASP A 36 -5.10 15.81 5.92
N SER A 37 -4.44 14.89 5.20
CA SER A 37 -5.04 14.21 4.04
C SER A 37 -6.30 13.45 4.43
N VAL A 38 -6.29 12.73 5.54
CA VAL A 38 -7.47 11.99 6.04
C VAL A 38 -8.63 12.95 6.35
N LEU A 39 -8.32 14.07 7.02
CA LEU A 39 -9.32 15.08 7.35
C LEU A 39 -9.90 15.72 6.08
N MET A 40 -9.07 16.07 5.10
CA MET A 40 -9.52 16.65 3.83
C MET A 40 -10.46 15.71 3.07
N VAL A 41 -10.13 14.42 2.99
CA VAL A 41 -10.98 13.41 2.35
C VAL A 41 -12.31 13.26 3.09
N LYS A 42 -12.27 13.23 4.43
CA LYS A 42 -13.48 13.14 5.26
C LYS A 42 -14.43 14.30 4.97
N VAL A 43 -13.93 15.54 5.07
CA VAL A 43 -14.74 16.75 4.82
C VAL A 43 -15.28 16.77 3.38
N ALA A 44 -14.45 16.43 2.40
CA ALA A 44 -14.89 16.37 1.01
C ALA A 44 -16.05 15.38 0.78
N LYS A 45 -15.98 14.20 1.42
CA LYS A 45 -17.08 13.21 1.37
C LYS A 45 -18.34 13.71 2.06
N GLU A 46 -18.22 14.35 3.21
CA GLU A 46 -19.35 14.96 3.93
C GLU A 46 -20.03 16.08 3.11
N GLU A 47 -19.27 16.78 2.27
CA GLU A 47 -19.75 17.78 1.32
C GLU A 47 -20.29 17.20 -0.01
N GLY A 48 -20.29 15.86 -0.15
CA GLY A 48 -20.81 15.17 -1.33
C GLY A 48 -19.87 15.17 -2.54
N VAL A 49 -18.58 15.48 -2.37
CA VAL A 49 -17.58 15.36 -3.44
C VAL A 49 -17.32 13.89 -3.73
N ARG A 50 -17.29 13.50 -5.00
CA ARG A 50 -16.97 12.13 -5.43
C ARG A 50 -15.46 11.89 -5.35
N VAL A 51 -14.97 11.73 -4.13
CA VAL A 51 -13.56 11.51 -3.84
C VAL A 51 -13.33 10.15 -3.19
N SER A 52 -12.29 9.46 -3.62
CA SER A 52 -11.69 8.28 -2.98
C SER A 52 -10.20 8.52 -2.71
N ALA A 53 -9.61 7.73 -1.82
CA ALA A 53 -8.21 7.92 -1.46
C ALA A 53 -7.54 6.60 -1.07
N GLU A 54 -6.22 6.55 -1.25
CA GLU A 54 -5.42 5.38 -0.92
C GLU A 54 -4.31 5.70 0.09
N VAL A 55 -3.89 4.66 0.79
CA VAL A 55 -2.74 4.68 1.72
C VAL A 55 -1.79 3.55 1.33
N CYS A 56 -0.48 3.82 1.38
CA CYS A 56 0.52 2.79 1.09
C CYS A 56 0.95 2.07 2.38
N PRO A 57 1.29 0.76 2.31
CA PRO A 57 1.72 -0.02 3.47
C PRO A 57 2.86 0.63 4.26
N HIS A 58 3.82 1.24 3.60
CA HIS A 58 4.93 1.91 4.26
C HIS A 58 4.48 3.15 5.06
N HIS A 59 3.43 3.86 4.65
CA HIS A 59 2.92 5.03 5.37
C HIS A 59 2.11 4.68 6.62
N PHE A 60 1.50 3.52 6.71
CA PHE A 60 0.83 3.08 7.94
C PHE A 60 1.67 2.12 8.79
N THR A 61 2.87 1.73 8.32
CA THR A 61 3.80 0.85 9.06
C THR A 61 4.95 1.63 9.68
N LEU A 62 5.51 2.60 8.97
CA LEU A 62 6.72 3.33 9.34
C LEU A 62 6.43 4.80 9.65
N SER A 63 7.17 5.32 10.61
CA SER A 63 7.22 6.74 10.95
C SER A 63 8.64 7.31 10.74
N THR A 64 8.81 8.60 10.93
CA THR A 64 10.13 9.24 10.94
C THR A 64 11.06 8.70 12.02
N ASP A 65 10.50 8.15 13.11
CA ASP A 65 11.29 7.58 14.22
C ASP A 65 11.93 6.23 13.84
N ASP A 66 11.42 5.57 12.79
CA ASP A 66 11.95 4.28 12.31
C ASP A 66 13.09 4.46 11.31
N MET A 67 13.31 5.69 10.83
CA MET A 67 14.31 5.99 9.81
C MET A 67 15.72 5.74 10.34
N LYS A 68 16.49 4.96 9.59
CA LYS A 68 17.92 4.78 9.85
C LYS A 68 18.69 5.86 9.12
N GLU A 69 19.68 6.44 9.82
CA GLU A 69 20.54 7.45 9.23
C GLU A 69 21.25 6.90 7.97
N ALA A 70 21.20 7.69 6.89
CA ALA A 70 21.78 7.39 5.58
C ALA A 70 21.21 6.17 4.83
N ASP A 71 20.17 5.48 5.33
CA ASP A 71 19.52 4.40 4.57
C ASP A 71 18.47 4.96 3.60
N THR A 72 18.80 5.00 2.32
CA THR A 72 17.94 5.53 1.25
C THR A 72 16.69 4.69 0.99
N ASN A 73 16.57 3.48 1.57
CA ASN A 73 15.34 2.71 1.53
C ASN A 73 14.21 3.35 2.37
N TYR A 74 14.52 4.34 3.21
CA TYR A 74 13.51 5.17 3.88
C TYR A 74 13.14 6.43 3.08
N LYS A 75 13.71 6.61 1.87
CA LYS A 75 13.39 7.74 1.00
C LYS A 75 12.28 7.37 0.02
N MET A 76 11.05 7.83 0.29
CA MET A 76 9.88 7.69 -0.56
C MET A 76 9.16 9.03 -0.73
N ASN A 77 8.24 9.12 -1.66
CA ASN A 77 7.44 10.31 -1.92
C ASN A 77 5.95 9.95 -2.08
N PRO A 78 5.08 10.45 -1.19
CA PRO A 78 5.34 11.32 -0.05
C PRO A 78 6.26 10.69 1.00
N PRO A 79 7.02 11.53 1.76
CA PRO A 79 7.93 10.99 2.77
C PRO A 79 7.18 10.41 3.97
N LEU A 80 7.88 9.59 4.74
CA LEU A 80 7.40 9.10 6.05
C LEU A 80 7.04 10.27 6.96
N ARG A 81 6.06 10.06 7.83
CA ARG A 81 5.52 11.07 8.73
C ARG A 81 5.67 10.67 10.20
N THR A 82 5.04 11.45 11.06
CA THR A 82 5.00 11.19 12.49
C THR A 82 4.15 9.97 12.83
N LYS A 83 4.32 9.45 14.05
CA LYS A 83 3.44 8.39 14.58
C LYS A 83 1.97 8.81 14.66
N GLU A 84 1.71 10.11 14.82
CA GLU A 84 0.35 10.66 14.82
C GLU A 84 -0.29 10.54 13.43
N ASP A 85 0.49 10.81 12.37
CA ASP A 85 0.03 10.60 10.98
C ASP A 85 -0.23 9.13 10.70
N VAL A 86 0.70 8.24 11.08
CA VAL A 86 0.53 6.77 10.96
C VAL A 86 -0.76 6.31 11.62
N LYS A 87 -1.04 6.76 12.85
CA LYS A 87 -2.27 6.45 13.58
C LYS A 87 -3.50 6.94 12.83
N ALA A 88 -3.48 8.19 12.36
CA ALA A 88 -4.60 8.78 11.64
C ALA A 88 -4.91 8.04 10.32
N LEU A 89 -3.89 7.57 9.60
CA LEU A 89 -4.07 6.76 8.40
C LEU A 89 -4.72 5.40 8.71
N ARG A 90 -4.30 4.72 9.78
CA ARG A 90 -4.91 3.46 10.23
C ARG A 90 -6.37 3.65 10.65
N GLU A 91 -6.67 4.72 11.37
CA GLU A 91 -8.04 5.10 11.76
C GLU A 91 -8.87 5.48 10.53
N GLY A 92 -8.30 6.22 9.58
CA GLY A 92 -8.96 6.58 8.33
C GLY A 92 -9.36 5.37 7.48
N LEU A 93 -8.53 4.32 7.45
CA LEU A 93 -8.87 3.03 6.81
C LEU A 93 -9.97 2.30 7.59
N ARG A 94 -9.87 2.23 8.93
CA ARG A 94 -10.88 1.62 9.79
C ARG A 94 -12.26 2.25 9.60
N ASP A 95 -12.29 3.56 9.55
CA ASP A 95 -13.53 4.33 9.48
C ASP A 95 -14.09 4.48 8.05
N GLY A 96 -13.43 3.89 7.04
CA GLY A 96 -13.84 3.94 5.64
C GLY A 96 -13.68 5.32 4.99
N ILE A 97 -12.91 6.21 5.61
CA ILE A 97 -12.56 7.52 5.04
C ILE A 97 -11.57 7.30 3.88
N MET A 98 -10.56 6.46 4.11
CA MET A 98 -9.64 5.94 3.10
C MET A 98 -10.12 4.55 2.69
N GLU A 99 -10.19 4.26 1.38
CA GLU A 99 -10.83 3.04 0.89
C GLU A 99 -9.87 2.05 0.27
N VAL A 100 -8.68 2.49 -0.10
CA VAL A 100 -7.73 1.70 -0.88
C VAL A 100 -6.40 1.57 -0.17
N ILE A 101 -5.82 0.39 -0.27
CA ILE A 101 -4.43 0.12 0.09
C ILE A 101 -3.68 -0.18 -1.21
N SER A 102 -2.78 0.71 -1.60
CA SER A 102 -1.97 0.65 -2.82
C SER A 102 -0.49 0.60 -2.46
N THR A 103 0.33 -0.03 -3.29
CA THR A 103 1.72 -0.33 -2.91
C THR A 103 2.71 0.79 -3.19
N ASP A 104 2.42 1.64 -4.18
CA ASP A 104 3.39 2.60 -4.72
C ASP A 104 4.73 1.91 -5.07
N HIS A 105 4.65 0.74 -5.74
CA HIS A 105 5.79 -0.11 -6.03
C HIS A 105 6.77 0.57 -6.98
N ALA A 106 7.94 0.93 -6.48
CA ALA A 106 8.99 1.65 -7.20
C ALA A 106 10.34 0.91 -7.12
N PRO A 107 10.59 -0.07 -7.99
CA PRO A 107 11.85 -0.81 -8.03
C PRO A 107 12.99 0.05 -8.57
N HIS A 108 14.10 0.06 -7.84
CA HIS A 108 15.33 0.71 -8.20
C HIS A 108 16.51 -0.26 -8.11
N THR A 109 17.59 0.01 -8.84
CA THR A 109 18.82 -0.78 -8.75
C THR A 109 19.52 -0.52 -7.42
N PHE A 110 20.44 -1.41 -7.06
CA PHE A 110 21.30 -1.21 -5.90
C PHE A 110 22.14 0.07 -6.04
N GLU A 111 22.70 0.30 -7.23
CA GLU A 111 23.54 1.46 -7.54
C GLU A 111 22.77 2.76 -7.38
N ASP A 112 21.52 2.80 -7.79
CA ASP A 112 20.67 3.99 -7.65
C ASP A 112 20.34 4.28 -6.16
N LYS A 113 20.04 3.26 -5.39
CA LYS A 113 19.74 3.42 -3.97
C LYS A 113 21.00 3.57 -3.11
N ASN A 114 22.19 3.14 -3.58
CA ASN A 114 23.46 3.29 -2.86
C ASN A 114 24.14 4.63 -3.15
N ARG A 115 23.36 5.69 -3.15
CA ARG A 115 23.79 7.09 -3.29
C ARG A 115 23.52 7.85 -2.01
N SER A 116 23.89 9.12 -1.98
CA SER A 116 23.52 10.00 -0.88
C SER A 116 21.99 10.14 -0.77
N MET A 117 21.49 10.52 0.42
CA MET A 117 20.06 10.75 0.62
C MET A 117 19.52 11.84 -0.32
N GLN A 118 20.34 12.79 -0.77
CA GLN A 118 19.96 13.83 -1.73
C GLN A 118 19.78 13.26 -3.16
N GLU A 119 20.66 12.38 -3.58
CA GLU A 119 20.78 11.91 -4.98
C GLU A 119 19.96 10.64 -5.26
N ALA A 120 19.78 9.77 -4.27
CA ALA A 120 19.02 8.55 -4.45
C ALA A 120 17.57 8.84 -4.88
N PRO A 121 17.01 8.04 -5.81
CA PRO A 121 15.62 8.18 -6.22
C PRO A 121 14.66 7.85 -5.08
N PHE A 122 13.46 8.43 -5.15
CA PHE A 122 12.37 8.11 -4.25
C PHE A 122 11.74 6.74 -4.58
N GLY A 123 11.28 6.04 -3.57
CA GLY A 123 10.46 4.85 -3.69
C GLY A 123 11.12 3.56 -3.21
N ILE A 124 10.26 2.59 -2.95
CA ILE A 124 10.62 1.24 -2.49
C ILE A 124 9.78 0.20 -3.21
N VAL A 125 10.23 -1.06 -3.20
CA VAL A 125 9.38 -2.16 -3.65
C VAL A 125 8.30 -2.46 -2.60
N GLY A 126 7.08 -2.73 -3.03
CA GLY A 126 5.94 -2.90 -2.14
C GLY A 126 5.02 -4.08 -2.46
N LEU A 127 5.05 -4.64 -3.68
CA LEU A 127 4.08 -5.67 -4.10
C LEU A 127 4.12 -6.91 -3.19
N GLU A 128 5.30 -7.40 -2.86
CA GLU A 128 5.47 -8.65 -2.13
C GLU A 128 5.36 -8.50 -0.60
N THR A 129 5.36 -7.26 -0.11
CA THR A 129 5.23 -6.96 1.32
C THR A 129 3.86 -6.39 1.70
N ALA A 130 3.05 -5.98 0.72
CA ALA A 130 1.79 -5.31 0.99
C ALA A 130 0.82 -6.13 1.83
N ALA A 131 0.60 -7.40 1.47
CA ALA A 131 -0.37 -8.24 2.16
C ALA A 131 0.04 -8.53 3.62
N CYS A 132 1.30 -8.93 3.85
CA CYS A 132 1.76 -9.23 5.21
C CYS A 132 1.82 -7.97 6.08
N LEU A 133 2.28 -6.83 5.56
CA LEU A 133 2.29 -5.57 6.33
C LEU A 133 0.87 -5.12 6.67
N THR A 134 -0.06 -5.18 5.72
CA THR A 134 -1.46 -4.85 5.96
C THR A 134 -2.06 -5.77 7.03
N HIS A 135 -1.80 -7.08 6.94
CA HIS A 135 -2.28 -8.03 7.93
C HIS A 135 -1.75 -7.71 9.33
N ASN A 136 -0.43 -7.50 9.46
CA ASN A 136 0.18 -7.21 10.77
C ASN A 136 -0.30 -5.89 11.37
N GLU A 137 -0.23 -4.80 10.59
CA GLU A 137 -0.47 -3.46 11.13
C GLU A 137 -1.96 -3.14 11.29
N LEU A 138 -2.81 -3.72 10.43
CA LEU A 138 -4.22 -3.36 10.41
C LEU A 138 -5.14 -4.49 10.91
N VAL A 139 -4.90 -5.75 10.54
CA VAL A 139 -5.78 -6.84 11.00
C VAL A 139 -5.39 -7.29 12.40
N LEU A 140 -4.14 -7.70 12.61
CA LEU A 140 -3.65 -8.05 13.96
C LEU A 140 -3.60 -6.84 14.88
N GLY A 141 -3.40 -5.65 14.34
CA GLY A 141 -3.50 -4.37 15.05
C GLY A 141 -4.93 -3.96 15.45
N GLY A 142 -5.96 -4.71 15.02
CA GLY A 142 -7.36 -4.48 15.39
C GLY A 142 -8.04 -3.30 14.71
N TYR A 143 -7.47 -2.78 13.61
CA TYR A 143 -8.09 -1.71 12.81
C TYR A 143 -9.06 -2.24 11.76
N LEU A 144 -8.72 -3.35 11.10
CA LEU A 144 -9.53 -3.96 10.05
C LEU A 144 -9.85 -5.43 10.35
N THR A 145 -10.98 -5.89 9.87
CA THR A 145 -11.23 -7.33 9.73
C THR A 145 -10.54 -7.86 8.46
N PRO A 146 -10.32 -9.19 8.33
CA PRO A 146 -9.80 -9.79 7.10
C PRO A 146 -10.62 -9.42 5.85
N MET A 147 -11.95 -9.34 5.97
CA MET A 147 -12.82 -8.94 4.86
C MET A 147 -12.63 -7.47 4.46
N GLN A 148 -12.43 -6.57 5.43
CA GLN A 148 -12.13 -5.17 5.13
C GLN A 148 -10.76 -5.02 4.48
N MET A 149 -9.75 -5.79 4.92
CA MET A 149 -8.46 -5.88 4.24
C MET A 149 -8.62 -6.29 2.76
N ALA A 150 -9.37 -7.36 2.49
CA ALA A 150 -9.64 -7.81 1.13
C ALA A 150 -10.40 -6.75 0.31
N ALA A 151 -11.36 -6.05 0.92
CA ALA A 151 -12.08 -4.96 0.27
C ALA A 151 -11.14 -3.80 -0.10
N CYS A 152 -10.28 -3.36 0.81
CA CYS A 152 -9.34 -2.26 0.55
C CYS A 152 -8.26 -2.60 -0.48
N MET A 153 -7.86 -3.87 -0.59
CA MET A 153 -6.79 -4.30 -1.49
C MET A 153 -7.30 -4.83 -2.84
N SER A 154 -8.60 -5.13 -2.98
CA SER A 154 -9.16 -5.79 -4.17
C SER A 154 -10.47 -5.16 -4.64
N TYR A 155 -11.52 -5.24 -3.82
CA TYR A 155 -12.87 -4.83 -4.25
C TYR A 155 -12.96 -3.32 -4.53
N HIS A 156 -12.58 -2.47 -3.57
CA HIS A 156 -12.68 -1.02 -3.75
C HIS A 156 -11.79 -0.50 -4.89
N PRO A 157 -10.51 -0.93 -5.04
CA PRO A 157 -9.72 -0.57 -6.20
C PRO A 157 -10.40 -0.92 -7.53
N ALA A 158 -10.96 -2.12 -7.65
CA ALA A 158 -11.65 -2.55 -8.86
C ALA A 158 -12.85 -1.66 -9.20
N GLN A 159 -13.65 -1.29 -8.18
CA GLN A 159 -14.78 -0.37 -8.37
C GLN A 159 -14.32 1.03 -8.81
N ILE A 160 -13.25 1.56 -8.22
CA ILE A 160 -12.74 2.90 -8.54
C ILE A 160 -12.23 2.97 -9.97
N VAL A 161 -11.50 1.94 -10.44
CA VAL A 161 -10.99 1.91 -11.82
C VAL A 161 -12.01 1.38 -12.84
N GLY A 162 -13.18 0.93 -12.37
CA GLY A 162 -14.28 0.49 -13.24
C GLY A 162 -14.06 -0.85 -13.94
N ILE A 163 -13.36 -1.79 -13.31
CA ILE A 163 -13.17 -3.16 -13.84
C ILE A 163 -14.05 -4.17 -13.10
N ASP A 164 -14.52 -5.17 -13.83
CA ASP A 164 -15.36 -6.24 -13.28
C ASP A 164 -14.51 -7.34 -12.63
N LYS A 165 -13.80 -6.97 -11.56
CA LYS A 165 -12.93 -7.82 -10.74
C LYS A 165 -13.04 -7.44 -9.26
N GLY A 166 -12.28 -8.11 -8.41
CA GLY A 166 -12.14 -7.76 -7.00
C GLY A 166 -13.10 -8.48 -6.04
N ASP A 167 -13.98 -9.31 -6.57
CA ASP A 167 -14.90 -10.17 -5.79
C ASP A 167 -15.01 -11.57 -6.41
N ILE A 168 -15.54 -12.52 -5.64
CA ILE A 168 -15.72 -13.90 -6.07
C ILE A 168 -17.23 -14.11 -6.31
N GLN A 169 -17.61 -14.19 -7.60
CA GLN A 169 -19.00 -14.46 -8.01
C GLN A 169 -19.04 -15.45 -9.18
N PRO A 170 -20.13 -16.24 -9.32
CA PRO A 170 -20.32 -17.10 -10.47
C PRO A 170 -20.28 -16.30 -11.78
N GLY A 171 -19.46 -16.76 -12.73
CA GLY A 171 -19.32 -16.14 -14.06
C GLY A 171 -18.23 -15.06 -14.17
N LYS A 172 -17.60 -14.67 -13.07
CA LYS A 172 -16.45 -13.76 -13.08
C LYS A 172 -15.13 -14.51 -13.31
N ALA A 173 -14.09 -13.75 -13.69
CA ALA A 173 -12.74 -14.29 -13.80
C ALA A 173 -12.27 -14.86 -12.43
N ALA A 174 -11.68 -16.04 -12.46
CA ALA A 174 -11.20 -16.72 -11.26
C ALA A 174 -9.78 -16.21 -10.87
N ASP A 175 -9.70 -14.94 -10.53
CA ASP A 175 -8.48 -14.33 -9.98
C ASP A 175 -8.55 -14.45 -8.45
N VAL A 176 -7.75 -15.34 -7.88
CA VAL A 176 -7.85 -15.71 -6.45
C VAL A 176 -6.47 -15.72 -5.80
N VAL A 177 -6.39 -15.17 -4.59
CA VAL A 177 -5.21 -15.29 -3.73
C VAL A 177 -5.55 -16.19 -2.55
N ILE A 178 -4.67 -17.17 -2.28
CA ILE A 178 -4.72 -18.00 -1.07
C ILE A 178 -3.72 -17.42 -0.08
N PHE A 179 -4.23 -16.97 1.06
CA PHE A 179 -3.47 -16.31 2.11
C PHE A 179 -3.55 -17.12 3.40
N ASP A 180 -2.39 -17.43 3.99
CA ASP A 180 -2.28 -18.07 5.31
C ASP A 180 -2.13 -16.96 6.36
N PRO A 181 -3.13 -16.72 7.22
CA PRO A 181 -3.08 -15.64 8.20
C PRO A 181 -2.22 -15.94 9.43
N GLU A 182 -1.75 -17.18 9.60
CA GLU A 182 -1.06 -17.63 10.83
C GLU A 182 0.44 -17.85 10.61
N GLU A 183 0.87 -18.05 9.37
CA GLU A 183 2.28 -18.30 9.08
C GLU A 183 3.16 -17.09 9.41
N THR A 184 4.11 -17.29 10.33
CA THR A 184 5.10 -16.28 10.70
C THR A 184 6.42 -16.54 9.97
N TYR A 185 7.00 -15.50 9.37
CA TYR A 185 8.26 -15.61 8.66
C TYR A 185 9.03 -14.28 8.71
N ARG A 186 10.28 -14.30 8.27
CA ARG A 186 11.08 -13.07 8.07
C ARG A 186 11.09 -12.70 6.60
N ILE A 187 10.82 -11.43 6.32
CA ILE A 187 10.95 -10.89 4.96
C ILE A 187 12.40 -11.02 4.51
N ASP A 188 12.60 -11.70 3.39
CA ASP A 188 13.91 -11.81 2.72
C ASP A 188 13.79 -11.19 1.33
N LYS A 189 14.37 -10.01 1.15
CA LYS A 189 14.35 -9.30 -0.13
C LYS A 189 14.97 -10.09 -1.28
N ASN A 190 15.85 -11.09 -0.99
CA ASN A 190 16.49 -11.89 -2.03
C ASN A 190 15.53 -12.90 -2.66
N THR A 191 14.42 -13.22 -1.99
CA THR A 191 13.36 -14.11 -2.49
C THR A 191 12.31 -13.40 -3.34
N PHE A 192 12.35 -12.07 -3.44
CA PHE A 192 11.37 -11.31 -4.22
C PHE A 192 11.44 -11.64 -5.71
N ALA A 193 10.28 -11.77 -6.35
CA ALA A 193 10.16 -11.90 -7.80
C ALA A 193 10.52 -10.58 -8.52
N SER A 194 10.25 -9.44 -7.88
CA SER A 194 10.74 -8.13 -8.34
C SER A 194 12.26 -8.15 -8.53
N LYS A 195 12.75 -7.49 -9.58
CA LYS A 195 14.21 -7.27 -9.77
C LYS A 195 14.77 -6.27 -8.75
N GLY A 196 13.97 -5.30 -8.32
CA GLY A 196 14.34 -4.36 -7.25
C GLY A 196 14.36 -5.06 -5.88
N ARG A 197 15.31 -4.65 -5.03
CA ARG A 197 15.51 -5.14 -3.66
C ARG A 197 15.49 -4.00 -2.64
N ASN A 198 15.09 -2.82 -3.08
CA ASN A 198 15.08 -1.57 -2.30
C ASN A 198 13.87 -1.56 -1.34
N THR A 199 14.07 -2.11 -0.16
CA THR A 199 13.05 -2.19 0.89
C THR A 199 13.66 -1.99 2.28
N PRO A 200 13.02 -1.23 3.18
CA PRO A 200 13.42 -1.12 4.58
C PRO A 200 12.93 -2.31 5.43
N PHE A 201 12.11 -3.18 4.85
CA PHE A 201 11.47 -4.29 5.57
C PHE A 201 12.27 -5.59 5.58
N ASP A 202 13.45 -5.61 4.97
CA ASP A 202 14.33 -6.79 4.95
C ASP A 202 14.66 -7.26 6.39
N GLY A 203 14.45 -8.54 6.67
CA GLY A 203 14.63 -9.14 7.98
C GLY A 203 13.51 -8.86 9.01
N LYS A 204 12.48 -8.06 8.67
CA LYS A 204 11.31 -7.84 9.53
C LYS A 204 10.53 -9.14 9.67
N GLU A 205 10.21 -9.52 10.91
CA GLU A 205 9.31 -10.63 11.19
C GLU A 205 7.86 -10.18 11.00
N VAL A 206 7.10 -10.97 10.27
CA VAL A 206 5.69 -10.72 9.94
C VAL A 206 4.89 -12.01 10.00
N THR A 207 3.59 -11.86 10.26
CA THR A 207 2.61 -12.96 10.23
C THR A 207 1.64 -12.72 9.06
N GLY A 208 1.29 -13.79 8.34
CA GLY A 208 0.42 -13.73 7.18
C GLY A 208 1.19 -13.82 5.86
N ARG A 209 0.98 -14.92 5.12
CA ARG A 209 1.72 -15.20 3.90
C ARG A 209 0.81 -15.55 2.73
N VAL A 210 1.08 -14.96 1.57
CA VAL A 210 0.48 -15.40 0.32
C VAL A 210 1.08 -16.74 -0.07
N LYS A 211 0.25 -17.78 -0.17
CA LYS A 211 0.66 -19.14 -0.53
C LYS A 211 0.57 -19.37 -2.04
N CYS A 212 -0.42 -18.76 -2.67
CA CYS A 212 -0.70 -18.99 -4.08
C CYS A 212 -1.49 -17.82 -4.66
N THR A 213 -1.19 -17.48 -5.91
CA THR A 213 -1.98 -16.54 -6.73
C THR A 213 -2.41 -17.26 -8.00
N ILE A 214 -3.71 -17.25 -8.27
CA ILE A 214 -4.34 -17.79 -9.47
C ILE A 214 -4.85 -16.60 -10.29
N CYS A 215 -4.52 -16.55 -11.56
CA CYS A 215 -5.03 -15.53 -12.48
C CYS A 215 -5.43 -16.19 -13.79
N ASP A 216 -6.63 -15.93 -14.28
CA ASP A 216 -7.21 -16.56 -15.47
C ASP A 216 -7.09 -18.10 -15.45
N LEU A 217 -7.32 -18.74 -14.31
CA LEU A 217 -7.14 -20.16 -14.04
C LEU A 217 -5.68 -20.65 -14.16
N SER A 218 -4.73 -19.77 -14.39
CA SER A 218 -3.30 -20.09 -14.38
C SER A 218 -2.69 -19.83 -13.01
N LEU A 219 -1.94 -20.81 -12.49
CA LEU A 219 -1.20 -20.68 -11.24
C LEU A 219 0.05 -19.82 -11.49
N ILE A 220 0.07 -18.58 -10.95
CA ILE A 220 1.14 -17.62 -11.23
C ILE A 220 2.25 -17.69 -10.16
N HIS A 221 1.89 -17.91 -8.90
CA HIS A 221 2.85 -17.93 -7.81
C HIS A 221 2.51 -18.99 -6.78
N ILE A 222 3.50 -19.82 -6.45
CA ILE A 222 3.43 -20.78 -5.34
C ILE A 222 4.61 -20.47 -4.44
N SER A 223 4.36 -20.19 -3.15
CA SER A 223 5.41 -19.82 -2.20
C SER A 223 6.20 -21.02 -1.64
N GLU A 224 5.90 -22.26 -2.08
CA GLU A 224 6.69 -23.44 -1.77
C GLU A 224 7.35 -24.00 -3.02
N PRO A 225 8.59 -24.54 -2.91
CA PRO A 225 9.17 -25.27 -4.02
C PRO A 225 8.26 -26.45 -4.34
N THR A 226 7.70 -26.47 -5.55
CA THR A 226 6.95 -27.61 -6.06
C THR A 226 7.83 -28.85 -5.96
N ARG A 227 7.45 -29.82 -5.14
CA ARG A 227 7.93 -31.19 -5.35
C ARG A 227 7.50 -31.58 -6.76
N PRO A 228 8.43 -32.04 -7.63
CA PRO A 228 8.02 -32.57 -8.91
C PRO A 228 7.00 -33.66 -8.65
N LEU A 229 5.80 -33.50 -9.18
CA LEU A 229 4.86 -34.60 -9.29
C LEU A 229 5.47 -35.54 -10.33
N TYR A 230 6.19 -36.56 -9.89
CA TYR A 230 6.49 -37.70 -10.72
C TYR A 230 5.16 -38.41 -10.98
N ILE A 231 4.68 -38.31 -12.21
CA ILE A 231 3.67 -39.20 -12.78
C ILE A 231 4.41 -40.44 -13.28
#